data_a03985513dfb690e8af2d6bac1b97353
#
_entry.id   a03985513dfb690e8af2d6bac1b97353
#
_cell.length_a   1.000
_cell.length_b   1.000
_cell.length_c   1.000
_cell.angle_alpha   90.00
_cell.angle_beta   90.00
_cell.angle_gamma   90.00
#
_symmetry.space_group_name_H-M   'P 1'
#
loop_
_entity.id
_entity.type
_entity.pdbx_description
1 polymer ?
#
loop_
_entity_poly.entity_id
_entity_poly.type
_entity_poly.pdbx_seq_one_letter_code
_entity_poly.pdbx_strand_id
1 'polypeptide(L)'
;MIQVERLSRSYDSFRAVAEVSFAIGHGEVVGLLGHNGAGKTTIMKMLTGFLEPSAGTIHIDGQDIQTRRQAVQSLIGYLPENCPLYPEMTVIDYLDYQAGLHGVPGAQRPGLIRRAIARTWLEAKALEPIATLSRGYRQRVGVAQAILHRPRLLILDEPTNGLDPAQIQQMRILIRDLAREATVILSTHILQEVQAVCDRVLILRAGALVLDARLADLNRTRQLSLVVDRSPATVEPLLRTIPAITAIQHRPTTAERHEYLLDLDLGSAAAANDPLVIAPQVAQAVTHGGCQLFTLQPRTRDLETLFRELDDQPLGEARHG
;
A
#
# COMPACT_ATOMS: atom_id res chain seq x y z
N MET A 1 8.89 14.59 -3.84
CA MET A 1 8.10 14.29 -5.04
C MET A 1 6.66 14.81 -4.90
N ILE A 2 5.89 14.33 -3.96
CA ILE A 2 4.49 14.74 -3.71
C ILE A 2 4.38 15.33 -2.31
N GLN A 3 3.69 16.47 -2.19
CA GLN A 3 3.31 17.09 -0.92
C GLN A 3 1.83 17.41 -0.96
N VAL A 4 1.10 16.93 0.03
CA VAL A 4 -0.34 17.14 0.20
C VAL A 4 -0.55 17.73 1.59
N GLU A 5 -1.19 18.90 1.66
CA GLU A 5 -1.38 19.63 2.90
C GLU A 5 -2.85 19.96 3.11
N ARG A 6 -3.43 19.45 4.20
CA ARG A 6 -4.81 19.65 4.65
C ARG A 6 -5.85 19.51 3.54
N LEU A 7 -5.63 18.52 2.67
CA LEU A 7 -6.48 18.27 1.51
C LEU A 7 -7.89 17.91 1.95
N SER A 8 -8.87 18.64 1.43
CA SER A 8 -10.27 18.41 1.74
C SER A 8 -11.12 18.45 0.47
N ARG A 9 -12.17 17.62 0.43
CA ARG A 9 -13.19 17.67 -0.60
C ARG A 9 -14.57 17.42 -0.02
N SER A 10 -15.48 18.35 -0.25
CA SER A 10 -16.89 18.22 0.11
C SER A 10 -17.77 18.22 -1.13
N TYR A 11 -18.85 17.46 -1.08
CA TYR A 11 -19.94 17.43 -2.03
C TYR A 11 -21.21 17.77 -1.24
N ASP A 12 -21.71 18.96 -1.42
CA ASP A 12 -22.82 19.52 -0.61
C ASP A 12 -22.55 19.35 0.90
N SER A 13 -23.36 18.57 1.58
CA SER A 13 -23.20 18.27 3.02
C SER A 13 -22.26 17.09 3.33
N PHE A 14 -21.82 16.32 2.32
CA PHE A 14 -20.96 15.15 2.50
C PHE A 14 -19.49 15.51 2.32
N ARG A 15 -18.67 15.29 3.36
CA ARG A 15 -17.22 15.51 3.32
C ARG A 15 -16.52 14.20 2.95
N ALA A 16 -16.14 14.08 1.69
CA ALA A 16 -15.51 12.87 1.15
C ALA A 16 -14.02 12.74 1.54
N VAL A 17 -13.33 13.87 1.75
CA VAL A 17 -11.93 13.91 2.21
C VAL A 17 -11.81 15.06 3.23
N ALA A 18 -11.18 14.78 4.37
CA ALA A 18 -11.13 15.67 5.54
C ALA A 18 -9.68 15.89 6.00
N GLU A 19 -9.11 17.04 5.61
CA GLU A 19 -7.79 17.53 6.07
C GLU A 19 -6.64 16.55 5.98
N VAL A 20 -6.62 15.75 4.92
CA VAL A 20 -5.58 14.74 4.69
C VAL A 20 -4.26 15.42 4.34
N SER A 21 -3.19 15.05 5.05
CA SER A 21 -1.83 15.53 4.79
C SER A 21 -0.86 14.36 4.74
N PHE A 22 -0.01 14.31 3.72
CA PHE A 22 1.08 13.36 3.58
C PHE A 22 2.12 13.85 2.58
N ALA A 23 3.32 13.29 2.66
CA ALA A 23 4.37 13.52 1.66
C ALA A 23 4.92 12.19 1.16
N ILE A 24 5.22 12.09 -0.15
CA ILE A 24 5.79 10.88 -0.78
C ILE A 24 7.10 11.28 -1.46
N GLY A 25 8.15 10.50 -1.20
CA GLY A 25 9.47 10.67 -1.81
C GLY A 25 9.55 10.16 -3.26
N HIS A 26 10.69 10.36 -3.90
CA HIS A 26 10.97 9.75 -5.20
C HIS A 26 11.22 8.25 -5.06
N GLY A 27 10.69 7.45 -6.00
CA GLY A 27 10.93 6.01 -6.06
C GLY A 27 10.21 5.19 -4.98
N GLU A 28 9.32 5.79 -4.18
CA GLU A 28 8.49 5.06 -3.22
C GLU A 28 7.29 4.39 -3.93
N VAL A 29 6.93 3.19 -3.47
CA VAL A 29 5.67 2.53 -3.81
C VAL A 29 4.73 2.64 -2.61
N VAL A 30 3.69 3.45 -2.74
CA VAL A 30 2.78 3.77 -1.64
C VAL A 30 1.40 3.19 -1.92
N GLY A 31 0.90 2.37 -0.99
CA GLY A 31 -0.46 1.84 -1.00
C GLY A 31 -1.43 2.80 -0.32
N LEU A 32 -2.48 3.22 -1.02
CA LEU A 32 -3.60 3.95 -0.47
C LEU A 32 -4.73 2.95 -0.16
N LEU A 33 -4.84 2.55 1.10
CA LEU A 33 -5.73 1.51 1.57
C LEU A 33 -6.97 2.09 2.25
N GLY A 34 -8.10 1.42 2.15
CA GLY A 34 -9.35 1.78 2.82
C GLY A 34 -10.55 1.12 2.18
N HIS A 35 -11.65 1.03 2.92
CA HIS A 35 -12.91 0.50 2.40
C HIS A 35 -13.47 1.33 1.24
N ASN A 36 -14.47 0.78 0.54
CA ASN A 36 -15.21 1.54 -0.45
C ASN A 36 -15.88 2.74 0.21
N GLY A 37 -15.76 3.91 -0.44
CA GLY A 37 -16.24 5.16 0.14
C GLY A 37 -15.28 5.86 1.13
N ALA A 38 -14.10 5.29 1.44
CA ALA A 38 -13.12 5.93 2.33
C ALA A 38 -12.46 7.21 1.77
N GLY A 39 -12.68 7.53 0.48
CA GLY A 39 -12.12 8.73 -0.14
C GLY A 39 -10.95 8.47 -1.11
N LYS A 40 -10.51 7.22 -1.30
CA LYS A 40 -9.35 6.86 -2.15
C LYS A 40 -9.43 7.46 -3.56
N THR A 41 -10.47 7.11 -4.32
CA THR A 41 -10.66 7.60 -5.70
C THR A 41 -10.81 9.14 -5.75
N THR A 42 -11.39 9.76 -4.72
CA THR A 42 -11.47 11.22 -4.61
C THR A 42 -10.07 11.83 -4.48
N ILE A 43 -9.21 11.28 -3.62
CA ILE A 43 -7.80 11.72 -3.50
C ILE A 43 -7.07 11.51 -4.82
N MET A 44 -7.20 10.33 -5.46
CA MET A 44 -6.57 10.06 -6.77
C MET A 44 -6.98 11.08 -7.84
N LYS A 45 -8.28 11.41 -7.92
CA LYS A 45 -8.77 12.43 -8.86
C LYS A 45 -8.24 13.82 -8.54
N MET A 46 -8.04 14.17 -7.28
CA MET A 46 -7.41 15.45 -6.90
C MET A 46 -5.92 15.46 -7.22
N LEU A 47 -5.19 14.37 -6.96
CA LEU A 47 -3.76 14.22 -7.32
C LEU A 47 -3.51 14.28 -8.82
N THR A 48 -4.48 13.87 -9.65
CA THR A 48 -4.38 13.92 -11.12
C THR A 48 -4.91 15.22 -11.72
N GLY A 49 -5.44 16.12 -10.90
CA GLY A 49 -6.04 17.38 -11.35
C GLY A 49 -7.39 17.23 -12.06
N PHE A 50 -8.00 16.03 -12.02
CA PHE A 50 -9.37 15.83 -12.54
C PHE A 50 -10.42 16.44 -11.63
N LEU A 51 -10.11 16.60 -10.36
CA LEU A 51 -10.98 17.16 -9.35
C LEU A 51 -10.23 18.24 -8.56
N GLU A 52 -10.85 19.40 -8.40
CA GLU A 52 -10.29 20.47 -7.57
C GLU A 52 -10.59 20.20 -6.10
N PRO A 53 -9.63 20.38 -5.19
CA PRO A 53 -9.90 20.31 -3.76
C PRO A 53 -10.81 21.46 -3.32
N SER A 54 -11.64 21.22 -2.30
CA SER A 54 -12.41 22.28 -1.64
C SER A 54 -11.52 23.14 -0.72
N ALA A 55 -10.44 22.55 -0.18
CA ALA A 55 -9.40 23.21 0.61
C ALA A 55 -8.12 22.38 0.60
N GLY A 56 -7.00 23.00 0.98
CA GLY A 56 -5.68 22.39 0.98
C GLY A 56 -4.95 22.53 -0.34
N THR A 57 -3.71 22.02 -0.40
CA THR A 57 -2.81 22.16 -1.55
C THR A 57 -2.17 20.83 -1.94
N ILE A 58 -1.84 20.70 -3.21
CA ILE A 58 -1.11 19.55 -3.78
C ILE A 58 0.05 20.09 -4.61
N HIS A 59 1.26 19.67 -4.26
CA HIS A 59 2.46 19.94 -5.02
C HIS A 59 3.09 18.64 -5.53
N ILE A 60 3.44 18.59 -6.81
CA ILE A 60 4.14 17.48 -7.45
C ILE A 60 5.40 18.02 -8.11
N ASP A 61 6.56 17.51 -7.70
CA ASP A 61 7.87 18.05 -8.05
C ASP A 61 7.98 19.57 -7.84
N GLY A 62 7.43 20.05 -6.72
CA GLY A 62 7.43 21.48 -6.36
C GLY A 62 6.47 22.35 -7.16
N GLN A 63 5.67 21.76 -8.05
CA GLN A 63 4.66 22.47 -8.85
C GLN A 63 3.27 22.27 -8.26
N ASP A 64 2.59 23.38 -8.01
CA ASP A 64 1.20 23.39 -7.57
C ASP A 64 0.27 22.94 -8.70
N ILE A 65 -0.56 21.91 -8.43
CA ILE A 65 -1.46 21.33 -9.43
C ILE A 65 -2.59 22.27 -9.84
N GLN A 66 -3.00 23.22 -9.00
CA GLN A 66 -4.07 24.14 -9.33
C GLN A 66 -3.60 25.22 -10.32
N THR A 67 -2.39 25.72 -10.13
CA THR A 67 -1.83 26.80 -10.95
C THR A 67 -1.09 26.30 -12.18
N ARG A 68 -0.52 25.07 -12.15
CA ARG A 68 0.28 24.45 -13.22
C ARG A 68 -0.26 23.10 -13.68
N ARG A 69 -1.59 22.97 -13.80
CA ARG A 69 -2.27 21.69 -14.09
C ARG A 69 -1.64 20.90 -15.25
N GLN A 70 -1.48 21.49 -16.42
CA GLN A 70 -0.95 20.79 -17.60
C GLN A 70 0.49 20.31 -17.41
N ALA A 71 1.35 21.14 -16.79
CA ALA A 71 2.72 20.77 -16.52
C ALA A 71 2.81 19.62 -15.51
N VAL A 72 1.97 19.63 -14.48
CA VAL A 72 1.89 18.55 -13.49
C VAL A 72 1.31 17.27 -14.11
N GLN A 73 0.24 17.38 -14.92
CA GLN A 73 -0.37 16.24 -15.60
C GLN A 73 0.59 15.54 -16.57
N SER A 74 1.51 16.28 -17.21
CA SER A 74 2.55 15.66 -18.05
C SER A 74 3.55 14.79 -17.28
N LEU A 75 3.64 14.95 -15.96
CA LEU A 75 4.49 14.13 -15.09
C LEU A 75 3.76 12.87 -14.55
N ILE A 76 2.43 12.78 -14.75
CA ILE A 76 1.59 11.76 -14.15
C ILE A 76 1.09 10.77 -15.20
N GLY A 77 1.28 9.48 -14.95
CA GLY A 77 0.53 8.41 -15.60
C GLY A 77 -0.62 7.97 -14.71
N TYR A 78 -1.81 7.87 -15.24
CA TYR A 78 -3.00 7.52 -14.46
C TYR A 78 -3.76 6.35 -15.08
N LEU A 79 -3.98 5.32 -14.27
CA LEU A 79 -4.90 4.23 -14.56
C LEU A 79 -6.12 4.38 -13.64
N PRO A 80 -7.27 4.83 -14.13
CA PRO A 80 -8.51 4.82 -13.34
C PRO A 80 -9.05 3.40 -13.17
N GLU A 81 -9.85 3.15 -12.13
CA GLU A 81 -10.48 1.85 -11.85
C GLU A 81 -11.24 1.30 -13.10
N ASN A 82 -11.99 2.16 -13.77
CA ASN A 82 -12.64 1.86 -15.05
C ASN A 82 -11.93 2.64 -16.16
N CYS A 83 -10.91 2.02 -16.75
CA CYS A 83 -10.18 2.66 -17.84
C CYS A 83 -11.06 2.80 -19.09
N PRO A 84 -11.30 4.03 -19.59
CA PRO A 84 -12.11 4.26 -20.79
C PRO A 84 -11.29 3.92 -22.03
N LEU A 85 -11.35 2.66 -22.45
CA LEU A 85 -10.73 2.19 -23.68
C LEU A 85 -11.68 2.36 -24.87
N TYR A 86 -11.15 2.47 -26.09
CA TYR A 86 -11.91 2.47 -27.34
C TYR A 86 -11.97 1.04 -27.90
N PRO A 87 -13.09 0.31 -27.72
CA PRO A 87 -13.18 -1.11 -28.03
C PRO A 87 -12.90 -1.46 -29.50
N GLU A 88 -13.22 -0.57 -30.42
CA GLU A 88 -13.07 -0.71 -31.87
C GLU A 88 -11.63 -0.51 -32.36
N MET A 89 -10.78 0.12 -31.56
CA MET A 89 -9.37 0.34 -31.94
C MET A 89 -8.51 -0.89 -31.65
N THR A 90 -7.47 -1.10 -32.45
CA THR A 90 -6.40 -2.03 -32.06
C THR A 90 -5.58 -1.45 -30.90
N VAL A 91 -4.87 -2.30 -30.19
CA VAL A 91 -4.01 -1.84 -29.07
C VAL A 91 -3.00 -0.79 -29.55
N ILE A 92 -2.35 -1.02 -30.69
CA ILE A 92 -1.33 -0.10 -31.21
C ILE A 92 -1.93 1.24 -31.65
N ASP A 93 -3.11 1.22 -32.31
CA ASP A 93 -3.78 2.45 -32.76
C ASP A 93 -4.25 3.27 -31.57
N TYR A 94 -4.80 2.60 -30.53
CA TYR A 94 -5.19 3.24 -29.29
C TYR A 94 -4.00 3.91 -28.59
N LEU A 95 -2.86 3.21 -28.50
CA LEU A 95 -1.65 3.78 -27.91
C LEU A 95 -1.07 4.93 -28.72
N ASP A 96 -1.15 4.90 -30.08
CA ASP A 96 -0.74 6.02 -30.91
C ASP A 96 -1.65 7.24 -30.72
N TYR A 97 -2.95 7.01 -30.66
CA TYR A 97 -3.93 8.06 -30.33
C TYR A 97 -3.63 8.71 -28.97
N GLN A 98 -3.40 7.90 -27.93
CA GLN A 98 -3.06 8.39 -26.60
C GLN A 98 -1.73 9.15 -26.59
N ALA A 99 -0.71 8.68 -27.31
CA ALA A 99 0.55 9.40 -27.48
C ALA A 99 0.34 10.78 -28.09
N GLY A 100 -0.59 10.87 -29.05
CA GLY A 100 -0.99 12.13 -29.65
C GLY A 100 -1.63 13.09 -28.66
N LEU A 101 -2.53 12.61 -27.80
CA LEU A 101 -3.17 13.43 -26.77
C LEU A 101 -2.16 13.94 -25.72
N HIS A 102 -1.12 13.16 -25.43
CA HIS A 102 -0.02 13.59 -24.55
C HIS A 102 1.00 14.51 -25.25
N GLY A 103 0.75 14.93 -26.50
CA GLY A 103 1.63 15.82 -27.25
C GLY A 103 2.96 15.18 -27.69
N VAL A 104 3.06 13.84 -27.71
CA VAL A 104 4.27 13.14 -28.15
C VAL A 104 4.49 13.38 -29.65
N PRO A 105 5.66 13.89 -30.06
CA PRO A 105 5.98 14.09 -31.49
C PRO A 105 5.88 12.78 -32.28
N GLY A 106 5.30 12.82 -33.48
CA GLY A 106 5.06 11.63 -34.32
C GLY A 106 6.30 10.76 -34.52
N ALA A 107 7.47 11.35 -34.71
CA ALA A 107 8.73 10.61 -34.86
C ALA A 107 9.14 9.78 -33.63
N GLN A 108 8.68 10.14 -32.43
CA GLN A 108 9.01 9.44 -31.17
C GLN A 108 7.98 8.36 -30.81
N ARG A 109 6.74 8.47 -31.31
CA ARG A 109 5.62 7.58 -30.92
C ARG A 109 5.92 6.10 -31.15
N PRO A 110 6.43 5.65 -32.33
CA PRO A 110 6.67 4.21 -32.54
C PRO A 110 7.60 3.58 -31.51
N GLY A 111 8.63 4.31 -31.08
CA GLY A 111 9.59 3.85 -30.06
C GLY A 111 8.96 3.73 -28.68
N LEU A 112 8.16 4.72 -28.28
CA LEU A 112 7.46 4.73 -26.99
C LEU A 112 6.37 3.66 -26.93
N ILE A 113 5.58 3.51 -28.00
CA ILE A 113 4.52 2.49 -28.12
C ILE A 113 5.13 1.09 -28.02
N ARG A 114 6.19 0.80 -28.78
CA ARG A 114 6.88 -0.49 -28.72
C ARG A 114 7.36 -0.80 -27.30
N ARG A 115 7.95 0.19 -26.62
CA ARG A 115 8.41 0.04 -25.23
C ARG A 115 7.24 -0.22 -24.29
N ALA A 116 6.13 0.52 -24.40
CA ALA A 116 4.95 0.33 -23.55
C ALA A 116 4.34 -1.06 -23.75
N ILE A 117 4.18 -1.52 -25.00
CA ILE A 117 3.70 -2.85 -25.37
C ILE A 117 4.58 -3.94 -24.75
N ALA A 118 5.91 -3.82 -24.92
CA ALA A 118 6.86 -4.81 -24.38
C ALA A 118 6.81 -4.86 -22.85
N ARG A 119 6.77 -3.72 -22.16
CA ARG A 119 6.70 -3.67 -20.69
C ARG A 119 5.42 -4.26 -20.11
N THR A 120 4.33 -4.20 -20.86
CA THR A 120 3.02 -4.69 -20.43
C THR A 120 2.66 -6.08 -20.99
N TRP A 121 3.60 -6.72 -21.70
CA TRP A 121 3.45 -8.04 -22.35
C TRP A 121 2.23 -8.09 -23.27
N LEU A 122 2.09 -7.08 -24.12
CA LEU A 122 1.01 -6.95 -25.10
C LEU A 122 1.42 -7.28 -26.53
N GLU A 123 2.66 -7.79 -26.76
CA GLU A 123 3.22 -8.01 -28.10
C GLU A 123 2.31 -8.90 -28.96
N ALA A 124 1.81 -10.01 -28.40
CA ALA A 124 0.93 -10.91 -29.09
C ALA A 124 -0.48 -10.35 -29.35
N LYS A 125 -0.82 -9.23 -28.73
CA LYS A 125 -2.14 -8.59 -28.78
C LYS A 125 -2.12 -7.20 -29.43
N ALA A 126 -0.96 -6.75 -29.90
CA ALA A 126 -0.76 -5.38 -30.38
C ALA A 126 -1.70 -4.98 -31.53
N LEU A 127 -2.01 -5.91 -32.42
CA LEU A 127 -2.87 -5.71 -33.59
C LEU A 127 -4.31 -6.18 -33.41
N GLU A 128 -4.66 -6.70 -32.23
CA GLU A 128 -6.04 -7.15 -31.94
C GLU A 128 -6.91 -5.97 -31.51
N PRO A 129 -8.20 -5.95 -31.89
CA PRO A 129 -9.17 -5.00 -31.36
C PRO A 129 -9.30 -5.14 -29.85
N ILE A 130 -9.38 -4.03 -29.12
CA ILE A 130 -9.50 -4.01 -27.65
C ILE A 130 -10.77 -4.73 -27.19
N ALA A 131 -11.84 -4.70 -27.99
CA ALA A 131 -13.10 -5.42 -27.70
C ALA A 131 -12.89 -6.93 -27.48
N THR A 132 -11.94 -7.55 -28.19
CA THR A 132 -11.67 -9.00 -28.14
C THR A 132 -10.82 -9.43 -26.96
N LEU A 133 -10.22 -8.48 -26.25
CA LEU A 133 -9.28 -8.74 -25.15
C LEU A 133 -10.02 -9.15 -23.88
N SER A 134 -9.42 -10.08 -23.12
CA SER A 134 -9.84 -10.37 -21.76
C SER A 134 -9.69 -9.13 -20.85
N ARG A 135 -10.34 -9.15 -19.70
CA ARG A 135 -10.25 -8.06 -18.71
C ARG A 135 -8.78 -7.76 -18.33
N GLY A 136 -7.98 -8.81 -18.09
CA GLY A 136 -6.57 -8.65 -17.74
C GLY A 136 -5.74 -8.00 -18.85
N TYR A 137 -5.99 -8.35 -20.10
CA TYR A 137 -5.33 -7.67 -21.22
C TYR A 137 -5.80 -6.22 -21.35
N ARG A 138 -7.09 -5.92 -21.20
CA ARG A 138 -7.57 -4.53 -21.17
C ARG A 138 -6.94 -3.71 -20.05
N GLN A 139 -6.77 -4.31 -18.86
CA GLN A 139 -6.07 -3.65 -17.76
C GLN A 139 -4.62 -3.32 -18.11
N ARG A 140 -3.91 -4.24 -18.79
CA ARG A 140 -2.53 -3.99 -19.28
C ARG A 140 -2.49 -2.90 -20.35
N VAL A 141 -3.49 -2.79 -21.22
CA VAL A 141 -3.61 -1.68 -22.19
C VAL A 141 -3.74 -0.35 -21.42
N GLY A 142 -4.55 -0.30 -20.36
CA GLY A 142 -4.66 0.87 -19.49
C GLY A 142 -3.34 1.24 -18.80
N VAL A 143 -2.56 0.25 -18.34
CA VAL A 143 -1.22 0.51 -17.80
C VAL A 143 -0.26 0.98 -18.91
N ALA A 144 -0.29 0.36 -20.11
CA ALA A 144 0.53 0.77 -21.24
C ALA A 144 0.29 2.24 -21.62
N GLN A 145 -0.98 2.68 -21.64
CA GLN A 145 -1.35 4.07 -21.83
C GLN A 145 -0.74 4.96 -20.74
N ALA A 146 -0.87 4.56 -19.47
CA ALA A 146 -0.42 5.36 -18.33
C ALA A 146 1.11 5.58 -18.34
N ILE A 147 1.90 4.62 -18.86
CA ILE A 147 3.37 4.72 -18.90
C ILE A 147 3.95 5.26 -20.21
N LEU A 148 3.11 5.55 -21.22
CA LEU A 148 3.50 5.84 -22.58
C LEU A 148 4.44 7.05 -22.70
N HIS A 149 4.15 8.12 -21.97
CA HIS A 149 4.90 9.38 -21.96
C HIS A 149 6.01 9.43 -20.90
N ARG A 150 6.36 8.27 -20.28
CA ARG A 150 7.41 8.13 -19.24
C ARG A 150 7.16 9.03 -18.03
N PRO A 151 6.05 8.85 -17.33
CA PRO A 151 5.71 9.67 -16.18
C PRO A 151 6.72 9.49 -15.04
N ARG A 152 6.86 10.50 -14.18
CA ARG A 152 7.61 10.42 -12.92
C ARG A 152 6.77 9.89 -11.77
N LEU A 153 5.46 10.06 -11.88
CA LEU A 153 4.46 9.58 -10.94
C LEU A 153 3.45 8.69 -11.66
N LEU A 154 3.27 7.48 -11.18
CA LEU A 154 2.26 6.55 -11.67
C LEU A 154 1.19 6.36 -10.61
N ILE A 155 -0.06 6.67 -10.94
CA ILE A 155 -1.22 6.52 -10.07
C ILE A 155 -2.09 5.40 -10.65
N LEU A 156 -2.30 4.34 -9.86
CA LEU A 156 -3.05 3.15 -10.25
C LEU A 156 -4.24 2.97 -9.30
N ASP A 157 -5.47 3.13 -9.82
CA ASP A 157 -6.69 2.99 -9.03
C ASP A 157 -7.26 1.58 -9.23
N GLU A 158 -7.20 0.75 -8.17
CA GLU A 158 -7.65 -0.65 -8.13
C GLU A 158 -7.13 -1.51 -9.32
N PRO A 159 -5.81 -1.55 -9.62
CA PRO A 159 -5.28 -2.13 -10.86
C PRO A 159 -5.48 -3.64 -10.98
N THR A 160 -5.79 -4.33 -9.90
CA THR A 160 -5.98 -5.80 -9.84
C THR A 160 -7.45 -6.20 -9.73
N ASN A 161 -8.35 -5.22 -9.65
CA ASN A 161 -9.78 -5.49 -9.46
C ASN A 161 -10.36 -6.37 -10.58
N GLY A 162 -10.91 -7.55 -10.18
CA GLY A 162 -11.56 -8.51 -11.07
C GLY A 162 -10.60 -9.27 -11.99
N LEU A 163 -9.32 -9.36 -11.62
CA LEU A 163 -8.34 -10.24 -12.23
C LEU A 163 -8.30 -11.60 -11.52
N ASP A 164 -7.95 -12.63 -12.23
CA ASP A 164 -7.66 -13.93 -11.63
C ASP A 164 -6.30 -13.95 -10.90
N PRO A 165 -6.04 -14.94 -10.03
CA PRO A 165 -4.80 -14.99 -9.24
C PRO A 165 -3.51 -14.94 -10.06
N ALA A 166 -3.47 -15.56 -11.25
CA ALA A 166 -2.31 -15.54 -12.12
C ALA A 166 -2.07 -14.15 -12.70
N GLN A 167 -3.15 -13.46 -13.13
CA GLN A 167 -3.10 -12.09 -13.63
C GLN A 167 -2.73 -11.10 -12.52
N ILE A 168 -3.19 -11.30 -11.28
CA ILE A 168 -2.78 -10.49 -10.12
C ILE A 168 -1.26 -10.59 -9.92
N GLN A 169 -0.70 -11.80 -9.94
CA GLN A 169 0.76 -11.97 -9.80
C GLN A 169 1.53 -11.25 -10.91
N GLN A 170 1.06 -11.35 -12.15
CA GLN A 170 1.67 -10.65 -13.28
C GLN A 170 1.58 -9.13 -13.12
N MET A 171 0.44 -8.60 -12.65
CA MET A 171 0.28 -7.18 -12.39
C MET A 171 1.22 -6.70 -11.27
N ARG A 172 1.40 -7.47 -10.20
CA ARG A 172 2.37 -7.18 -9.13
C ARG A 172 3.81 -7.07 -9.65
N ILE A 173 4.21 -8.01 -10.52
CA ILE A 173 5.54 -7.98 -11.17
C ILE A 173 5.68 -6.71 -12.02
N LEU A 174 4.66 -6.39 -12.82
CA LEU A 174 4.63 -5.19 -13.64
C LEU A 174 4.78 -3.91 -12.81
N ILE A 175 4.00 -3.78 -11.73
CA ILE A 175 4.05 -2.59 -10.86
C ILE A 175 5.43 -2.44 -10.21
N ARG A 176 6.03 -3.53 -9.73
CA ARG A 176 7.39 -3.51 -9.16
C ARG A 176 8.46 -3.12 -10.18
N ASP A 177 8.31 -3.55 -11.44
CA ASP A 177 9.22 -3.14 -12.52
C ASP A 177 9.07 -1.66 -12.84
N LEU A 178 7.84 -1.15 -12.91
CA LEU A 178 7.55 0.26 -13.15
C LEU A 178 8.07 1.17 -12.02
N ALA A 179 8.03 0.69 -10.79
CA ALA A 179 8.51 1.40 -9.61
C ALA A 179 10.03 1.69 -9.63
N ARG A 180 10.80 1.00 -10.45
CA ARG A 180 12.23 1.29 -10.63
C ARG A 180 12.49 2.62 -11.35
N GLU A 181 11.51 3.14 -12.07
CA GLU A 181 11.64 4.34 -12.90
C GLU A 181 10.71 5.48 -12.48
N ALA A 182 9.66 5.17 -11.71
CA ALA A 182 8.65 6.14 -11.28
C ALA A 182 8.26 5.92 -9.82
N THR A 183 7.80 6.98 -9.17
CA THR A 183 7.07 6.86 -7.90
C THR A 183 5.68 6.28 -8.19
N VAL A 184 5.20 5.34 -7.38
CA VAL A 184 3.92 4.68 -7.62
C VAL A 184 2.97 4.90 -6.44
N ILE A 185 1.74 5.33 -6.73
CA ILE A 185 0.63 5.29 -5.79
C ILE A 185 -0.36 4.26 -6.30
N LEU A 186 -0.67 3.29 -5.44
CA LEU A 186 -1.58 2.20 -5.71
C LEU A 186 -2.78 2.31 -4.77
N SER A 187 -4.00 2.50 -5.27
CA SER A 187 -5.19 2.32 -4.44
C SER A 187 -5.63 0.87 -4.45
N THR A 188 -6.02 0.38 -3.30
CA THR A 188 -6.66 -0.93 -3.17
C THR A 188 -7.41 -1.04 -1.85
N HIS A 189 -8.34 -1.98 -1.78
CA HIS A 189 -8.99 -2.41 -0.55
C HIS A 189 -8.46 -3.78 -0.07
N ILE A 190 -7.48 -4.36 -0.79
CA ILE A 190 -6.92 -5.68 -0.54
C ILE A 190 -5.55 -5.56 0.14
N LEU A 191 -5.49 -5.89 1.42
CA LEU A 191 -4.27 -5.83 2.25
C LEU A 191 -3.09 -6.61 1.67
N GLN A 192 -3.36 -7.80 1.14
CA GLN A 192 -2.33 -8.66 0.55
C GLN A 192 -1.63 -8.04 -0.66
N GLU A 193 -2.29 -7.12 -1.37
CA GLU A 193 -1.69 -6.40 -2.48
C GLU A 193 -0.72 -5.34 -2.00
N VAL A 194 -1.11 -4.59 -0.96
CA VAL A 194 -0.24 -3.61 -0.31
C VAL A 194 1.02 -4.30 0.22
N GLN A 195 0.87 -5.40 0.97
CA GLN A 195 2.00 -6.17 1.51
C GLN A 195 2.93 -6.74 0.41
N ALA A 196 2.34 -7.10 -0.75
CA ALA A 196 3.10 -7.71 -1.83
C ALA A 196 3.92 -6.72 -2.65
N VAL A 197 3.50 -5.43 -2.76
CA VAL A 197 4.05 -4.51 -3.76
C VAL A 197 4.57 -3.21 -3.14
N CYS A 198 3.95 -2.73 -2.04
CA CYS A 198 4.23 -1.40 -1.49
C CYS A 198 5.37 -1.41 -0.47
N ASP A 199 6.01 -0.26 -0.30
CA ASP A 199 6.99 0.01 0.75
C ASP A 199 6.33 0.69 1.98
N ARG A 200 5.25 1.44 1.72
CA ARG A 200 4.53 2.27 2.68
C ARG A 200 3.04 2.20 2.44
N VAL A 201 2.26 2.35 3.49
CA VAL A 201 0.80 2.35 3.43
C VAL A 201 0.23 3.63 4.06
N LEU A 202 -0.74 4.21 3.37
CA LEU A 202 -1.61 5.27 3.84
C LEU A 202 -3.01 4.67 4.02
N ILE A 203 -3.52 4.58 5.25
CA ILE A 203 -4.87 4.04 5.51
C ILE A 203 -5.86 5.19 5.65
N LEU A 204 -6.88 5.15 4.81
CA LEU A 204 -8.00 6.08 4.84
C LEU A 204 -9.23 5.43 5.46
N ARG A 205 -9.92 6.19 6.31
CA ARG A 205 -11.20 5.83 6.90
C ARG A 205 -12.12 7.05 6.97
N ALA A 206 -13.32 6.94 6.40
CA ALA A 206 -14.32 8.01 6.38
C ALA A 206 -13.76 9.38 5.96
N GLY A 207 -12.89 9.40 4.94
CA GLY A 207 -12.28 10.62 4.40
C GLY A 207 -11.06 11.13 5.16
N ALA A 208 -10.67 10.53 6.28
CA ALA A 208 -9.50 10.92 7.06
C ALA A 208 -8.33 9.93 6.89
N LEU A 209 -7.09 10.43 6.99
CA LEU A 209 -5.89 9.60 7.06
C LEU A 209 -5.71 9.14 8.51
N VAL A 210 -5.84 7.83 8.75
CA VAL A 210 -5.74 7.24 10.09
C VAL A 210 -4.41 6.57 10.37
N LEU A 211 -3.66 6.21 9.32
CA LEU A 211 -2.32 5.65 9.43
C LEU A 211 -1.46 6.05 8.24
N ASP A 212 -0.22 6.40 8.51
CA ASP A 212 0.85 6.61 7.55
C ASP A 212 2.09 5.89 8.08
N ALA A 213 2.46 4.74 7.49
CA ALA A 213 3.54 3.92 8.01
C ALA A 213 4.28 3.14 6.91
N ARG A 214 5.59 2.93 7.10
CA ARG A 214 6.35 1.98 6.28
C ARG A 214 6.00 0.56 6.67
N LEU A 215 5.81 -0.33 5.69
CA LEU A 215 5.50 -1.73 5.96
C LEU A 215 6.61 -2.44 6.74
N ALA A 216 7.86 -2.07 6.49
CA ALA A 216 9.00 -2.59 7.24
C ALA A 216 8.90 -2.25 8.74
N ASP A 217 8.36 -1.09 9.11
CA ASP A 217 8.22 -0.67 10.50
C ASP A 217 7.01 -1.35 11.18
N LEU A 218 5.94 -1.62 10.42
CA LEU A 218 4.79 -2.40 10.90
C LEU A 218 5.15 -3.86 11.19
N ASN A 219 6.04 -4.43 10.39
CA ASN A 219 6.53 -5.81 10.58
C ASN A 219 7.57 -5.92 11.69
N ARG A 220 8.13 -4.81 12.17
CA ARG A 220 9.05 -4.78 13.32
C ARG A 220 8.25 -4.93 14.60
N THR A 221 8.08 -6.16 15.03
CA THR A 221 7.46 -6.42 16.34
C THR A 221 8.54 -6.46 17.40
N ARG A 222 8.24 -5.84 18.54
CA ARG A 222 9.01 -6.02 19.77
C ARG A 222 8.28 -6.98 20.72
N GLN A 223 7.45 -7.86 20.19
CA GLN A 223 6.67 -8.80 20.97
C GLN A 223 6.98 -10.24 20.56
N LEU A 224 7.08 -11.12 21.58
CA LEU A 224 7.05 -12.57 21.40
C LEU A 224 5.72 -13.11 21.92
N SER A 225 5.11 -14.03 21.18
CA SER A 225 4.01 -14.88 21.67
C SER A 225 4.62 -16.19 22.14
N LEU A 226 4.36 -16.52 23.39
CA LEU A 226 4.78 -17.73 24.09
C LEU A 226 3.53 -18.51 24.48
N VAL A 227 3.43 -19.79 24.13
CA VAL A 227 2.35 -20.69 24.57
C VAL A 227 2.95 -21.84 25.35
N VAL A 228 2.52 -21.98 26.62
CA VAL A 228 2.97 -23.02 27.53
C VAL A 228 1.79 -23.64 28.30
N ASP A 229 2.03 -24.75 29.03
CA ASP A 229 1.04 -25.49 29.83
C ASP A 229 0.82 -24.92 31.24
N ARG A 230 1.54 -23.88 31.67
CA ARG A 230 1.55 -23.38 33.03
C ARG A 230 0.92 -22.01 33.17
N SER A 231 0.28 -21.81 34.37
CA SER A 231 -0.40 -20.57 34.75
C SER A 231 0.58 -19.40 34.98
N PRO A 232 0.09 -18.14 35.01
CA PRO A 232 0.91 -16.95 35.26
C PRO A 232 1.74 -17.00 36.53
N ALA A 233 1.19 -17.60 37.61
CA ALA A 233 1.92 -17.73 38.88
C ALA A 233 3.25 -18.47 38.75
N THR A 234 3.35 -19.41 37.82
CA THR A 234 4.59 -20.16 37.56
C THR A 234 5.47 -19.50 36.49
N VAL A 235 4.87 -18.97 35.41
CA VAL A 235 5.59 -18.52 34.22
C VAL A 235 6.16 -17.10 34.37
N GLU A 236 5.38 -16.18 34.95
CA GLU A 236 5.81 -14.78 35.09
C GLU A 236 7.12 -14.60 35.85
N PRO A 237 7.35 -15.28 37.01
CA PRO A 237 8.62 -15.17 37.73
C PRO A 237 9.82 -15.60 36.86
N LEU A 238 9.66 -16.64 36.03
CA LEU A 238 10.71 -17.13 35.13
C LEU A 238 11.03 -16.10 34.04
N LEU A 239 9.99 -15.52 33.45
CA LEU A 239 10.13 -14.54 32.39
C LEU A 239 10.74 -13.20 32.86
N ARG A 240 10.40 -12.77 34.09
CA ARG A 240 10.95 -11.56 34.74
C ARG A 240 12.45 -11.62 35.02
N THR A 241 13.07 -12.81 34.95
CA THR A 241 14.53 -12.95 35.07
C THR A 241 15.26 -12.48 33.82
N ILE A 242 14.55 -12.27 32.69
CA ILE A 242 15.10 -11.83 31.40
C ILE A 242 14.97 -10.31 31.32
N PRO A 243 16.07 -9.52 31.40
CA PRO A 243 16.01 -8.06 31.47
C PRO A 243 15.36 -7.41 30.23
N ALA A 244 15.43 -8.09 29.09
CA ALA A 244 14.84 -7.60 27.85
C ALA A 244 13.31 -7.61 27.83
N ILE A 245 12.64 -8.31 28.76
CA ILE A 245 11.17 -8.37 28.85
C ILE A 245 10.68 -7.22 29.73
N THR A 246 9.96 -6.27 29.13
CA THR A 246 9.45 -5.06 29.81
C THR A 246 8.03 -5.21 30.30
N ALA A 247 7.20 -5.98 29.58
CA ALA A 247 5.83 -6.28 30.00
C ALA A 247 5.42 -7.69 29.59
N ILE A 248 4.53 -8.28 30.39
CA ILE A 248 3.96 -9.61 30.18
C ILE A 248 2.45 -9.47 30.24
N GLN A 249 1.76 -9.85 29.18
CA GLN A 249 0.30 -9.91 29.13
C GLN A 249 -0.13 -11.36 28.98
N HIS A 250 -0.95 -11.84 29.87
CA HIS A 250 -1.51 -13.20 29.85
C HIS A 250 -2.86 -13.21 29.12
N ARG A 251 -3.04 -14.18 28.22
CA ARG A 251 -4.31 -14.48 27.53
C ARG A 251 -4.65 -15.95 27.73
N PRO A 252 -5.72 -16.28 28.43
CA PRO A 252 -6.17 -17.67 28.56
C PRO A 252 -6.63 -18.17 27.18
N THR A 253 -6.06 -19.30 26.73
CA THR A 253 -6.43 -19.88 25.42
C THR A 253 -7.34 -21.09 25.60
N THR A 254 -6.97 -22.01 26.50
CA THR A 254 -7.77 -23.18 26.91
C THR A 254 -7.44 -23.51 28.39
N ALA A 255 -8.15 -24.47 28.97
CA ALA A 255 -7.89 -24.90 30.38
C ALA A 255 -6.45 -25.41 30.57
N GLU A 256 -5.78 -25.91 29.56
CA GLU A 256 -4.45 -26.53 29.61
C GLU A 256 -3.35 -25.73 28.90
N ARG A 257 -3.68 -24.58 28.29
CA ARG A 257 -2.72 -23.76 27.56
C ARG A 257 -2.91 -22.28 27.85
N HIS A 258 -1.80 -21.61 28.05
CA HIS A 258 -1.73 -20.19 28.39
C HIS A 258 -0.85 -19.48 27.37
N GLU A 259 -1.36 -18.43 26.73
CA GLU A 259 -0.61 -17.55 25.86
C GLU A 259 -0.09 -16.34 26.64
N TYR A 260 1.19 -16.05 26.48
CA TYR A 260 1.85 -14.88 27.04
C TYR A 260 2.37 -14.02 25.91
N LEU A 261 2.02 -12.74 25.93
CA LEU A 261 2.60 -11.73 25.04
C LEU A 261 3.67 -11.00 25.82
N LEU A 262 4.90 -11.06 25.30
CA LEU A 262 6.08 -10.50 25.92
C LEU A 262 6.50 -9.26 25.16
N ASP A 263 6.41 -8.08 25.77
CA ASP A 263 6.96 -6.85 25.21
C ASP A 263 8.46 -6.81 25.50
N LEU A 264 9.26 -6.53 24.49
CA LEU A 264 10.71 -6.55 24.55
C LEU A 264 11.31 -5.15 24.39
N ASP A 265 12.28 -4.81 25.24
CA ASP A 265 13.20 -3.73 24.99
C ASP A 265 14.51 -4.30 24.40
N LEU A 266 14.69 -4.13 23.12
CA LEU A 266 15.84 -4.65 22.37
C LEU A 266 16.94 -3.59 22.16
N GLY A 267 16.80 -2.41 22.78
CA GLY A 267 17.71 -1.30 22.60
C GLY A 267 17.60 -0.62 21.22
N SER A 268 18.52 0.31 20.92
CA SER A 268 18.48 1.15 19.71
C SER A 268 19.34 0.67 18.54
N ALA A 269 20.13 -0.40 18.69
CA ALA A 269 21.00 -0.89 17.62
C ALA A 269 20.19 -1.67 16.57
N ALA A 270 20.40 -1.39 15.28
CA ALA A 270 19.63 -1.96 14.17
C ALA A 270 19.65 -3.50 14.10
N ALA A 271 20.71 -4.14 14.59
CA ALA A 271 20.82 -5.60 14.69
C ALA A 271 20.09 -6.19 15.93
N ALA A 272 19.75 -5.35 16.91
CA ALA A 272 19.10 -5.75 18.16
C ALA A 272 17.56 -5.73 18.09
N ASN A 273 16.97 -5.36 16.95
CA ASN A 273 15.52 -5.27 16.80
C ASN A 273 14.82 -6.58 16.37
N ASP A 274 15.53 -7.71 16.40
CA ASP A 274 14.94 -9.01 16.12
C ASP A 274 14.52 -9.70 17.45
N PRO A 275 13.21 -9.92 17.70
CA PRO A 275 12.72 -10.64 18.86
C PRO A 275 13.32 -12.05 18.99
N LEU A 276 13.72 -12.66 17.87
CA LEU A 276 14.33 -13.99 17.86
C LEU A 276 15.67 -14.05 18.59
N VAL A 277 16.36 -12.93 18.81
CA VAL A 277 17.59 -12.90 19.62
C VAL A 277 17.31 -13.28 21.08
N ILE A 278 16.13 -12.95 21.59
CA ILE A 278 15.70 -13.24 22.96
C ILE A 278 15.00 -14.60 23.07
N ALA A 279 14.48 -15.13 21.97
CA ALA A 279 13.72 -16.38 21.96
C ALA A 279 14.48 -17.58 22.59
N PRO A 280 15.79 -17.81 22.38
CA PRO A 280 16.50 -18.90 23.07
C PRO A 280 16.52 -18.74 24.59
N GLN A 281 16.65 -17.52 25.10
CA GLN A 281 16.66 -17.24 26.54
C GLN A 281 15.26 -17.51 27.14
N VAL A 282 14.19 -17.10 26.46
CA VAL A 282 12.81 -17.38 26.85
C VAL A 282 12.54 -18.88 26.86
N ALA A 283 12.90 -19.58 25.77
CA ALA A 283 12.71 -21.03 25.67
C ALA A 283 13.44 -21.78 26.80
N GLN A 284 14.69 -21.40 27.09
CA GLN A 284 15.48 -22.01 28.14
C GLN A 284 14.90 -21.75 29.53
N ALA A 285 14.48 -20.52 29.82
CA ALA A 285 13.88 -20.17 31.12
C ALA A 285 12.60 -20.98 31.41
N VAL A 286 11.68 -21.09 30.44
CA VAL A 286 10.43 -21.81 30.63
C VAL A 286 10.63 -23.34 30.70
N THR A 287 11.52 -23.91 29.87
CA THR A 287 11.79 -25.34 29.86
C THR A 287 12.53 -25.79 31.11
N HIS A 288 13.52 -25.01 31.64
CA HIS A 288 14.17 -25.27 32.92
C HIS A 288 13.23 -25.10 34.08
N GLY A 289 12.21 -24.21 33.97
CA GLY A 289 11.14 -24.05 34.93
C GLY A 289 10.10 -25.17 34.91
N GLY A 290 10.29 -26.23 34.14
CA GLY A 290 9.41 -27.39 34.04
C GLY A 290 8.11 -27.13 33.26
N CYS A 291 8.08 -26.11 32.41
CA CYS A 291 6.95 -25.83 31.54
C CYS A 291 7.11 -26.57 30.19
N GLN A 292 5.98 -27.06 29.64
CA GLN A 292 5.96 -27.55 28.27
C GLN A 292 5.77 -26.37 27.31
N LEU A 293 6.73 -26.19 26.41
CA LEU A 293 6.69 -25.14 25.39
C LEU A 293 5.98 -25.66 24.13
N PHE A 294 4.85 -25.04 23.77
CA PHE A 294 4.10 -25.37 22.55
C PHE A 294 4.46 -24.45 21.39
N THR A 295 4.58 -23.14 21.68
CA THR A 295 4.88 -22.15 20.65
C THR A 295 5.74 -21.03 21.24
N LEU A 296 6.73 -20.59 20.47
CA LEU A 296 7.48 -19.37 20.72
C LEU A 296 7.78 -18.72 19.37
N GLN A 297 7.14 -17.59 19.10
CA GLN A 297 7.28 -16.91 17.81
C GLN A 297 7.16 -15.40 17.95
N PRO A 298 7.81 -14.61 17.07
CA PRO A 298 7.55 -13.19 17.00
C PRO A 298 6.06 -12.95 16.72
N ARG A 299 5.46 -12.04 17.46
CA ARG A 299 4.12 -11.58 17.13
C ARG A 299 4.26 -10.47 16.11
N THR A 300 4.09 -10.78 14.84
CA THR A 300 3.95 -9.77 13.83
C THR A 300 2.62 -9.02 14.05
N ARG A 301 2.68 -7.71 14.24
CA ARG A 301 1.50 -6.88 14.01
C ARG A 301 1.31 -6.85 12.49
N ASP A 302 0.55 -7.81 11.97
CA ASP A 302 0.24 -7.78 10.55
C ASP A 302 -0.69 -6.60 10.25
N LEU A 303 -0.58 -6.12 9.02
CA LEU A 303 -1.39 -5.00 8.55
C LEU A 303 -2.90 -5.30 8.68
N GLU A 304 -3.29 -6.58 8.67
CA GLU A 304 -4.68 -7.03 8.81
C GLU A 304 -5.21 -6.79 10.23
N THR A 305 -4.42 -7.12 11.26
CA THR A 305 -4.77 -6.85 12.65
C THR A 305 -4.89 -5.35 12.90
N LEU A 306 -3.92 -4.55 12.40
CA LEU A 306 -3.98 -3.10 12.49
C LEU A 306 -5.19 -2.51 11.78
N PHE A 307 -5.50 -2.99 10.58
CA PHE A 307 -6.65 -2.52 9.83
C PHE A 307 -7.96 -2.80 10.57
N ARG A 308 -8.10 -4.01 11.17
CA ARG A 308 -9.26 -4.38 11.99
C ARG A 308 -9.35 -3.52 13.26
N GLU A 309 -8.24 -3.32 13.98
CA GLU A 309 -8.19 -2.45 15.16
C GLU A 309 -8.62 -1.01 14.82
N LEU A 310 -8.21 -0.50 13.66
CA LEU A 310 -8.61 0.83 13.19
C LEU A 310 -10.09 0.88 12.80
N ASP A 311 -10.66 -0.21 12.27
CA ASP A 311 -12.08 -0.27 11.93
C ASP A 311 -12.99 -0.30 13.17
N ASP A 312 -12.57 -0.97 14.23
CA ASP A 312 -13.33 -1.12 15.48
C ASP A 312 -13.31 0.15 16.34
N GLN A 313 -12.40 1.11 16.12
CA GLN A 313 -12.34 2.36 16.89
C GLN A 313 -13.49 3.31 16.50
N PRO A 314 -14.21 3.91 17.44
CA PRO A 314 -15.21 4.94 17.14
C PRO A 314 -14.55 6.16 16.47
N LEU A 315 -15.22 6.75 15.46
CA LEU A 315 -14.76 7.89 14.63
C LEU A 315 -14.50 9.21 15.39
N GLY A 316 -14.36 9.19 16.72
CA GLY A 316 -14.22 10.38 17.58
C GLY A 316 -12.84 10.61 18.20
N GLU A 317 -11.89 9.66 18.10
CA GLU A 317 -10.60 9.76 18.78
C GLU A 317 -9.40 9.75 17.84
N ALA A 318 -9.44 10.51 16.75
CA ALA A 318 -8.23 10.85 16.01
C ALA A 318 -7.35 11.76 16.88
N ARG A 319 -6.44 11.15 17.64
CA ARG A 319 -5.44 11.87 18.43
C ARG A 319 -4.51 12.63 17.49
N HIS A 320 -4.53 13.96 17.63
CA HIS A 320 -3.39 14.79 17.30
C HIS A 320 -2.25 14.37 18.25
N GLY A 321 -1.22 13.77 17.69
CA GLY A 321 0.05 13.49 18.31
C GLY A 321 1.14 13.89 17.35
#